data_14bb80c48ceccd6170b0bd93ea20ee31
#
_entry.id   14bb80c48ceccd6170b0bd93ea20ee31
#
_cell.length_a   1.000
_cell.length_b   1.000
_cell.length_c   1.000
_cell.angle_alpha   90.00
_cell.angle_beta   90.00
_cell.angle_gamma   90.00
#
_symmetry.space_group_name_H-M   'P 1'
#
loop_
_entity.id
_entity.type
_entity.pdbx_description
1 polymer ?
#
loop_
_entity_poly.entity_id
_entity_poly.type
_entity_poly.pdbx_seq_one_letter_code
_entity_poly.pdbx_strand_id
1 'polypeptide(L)'
;MYAGRAGQKGVGMRFDAEQEQQVGRSIRMAEMCTRDALFGLDEAEIILRARPKREERTRAGAVDRLEQAVMMVRNMAKRTNDPEVKAIAVQASRHWDEAEALRWQLAMSAMRIARGEARKLACSLMAEEDLVQEDYIGLLRAARRFDPDRGIRFTTYARWWVRAQMTRALETAGRMVRLPGGAVEQLRNLQRAMERLDQAGIDYTLEDVAAEIGIDKQR
;
A
#
# COMPACT_ATOMS: atom_id res chain seq x y z
N MET A 1 4.54 -19.70 -9.76
CA MET A 1 3.45 -20.67 -9.87
C MET A 1 2.70 -20.69 -8.55
N TYR A 2 1.73 -19.76 -8.37
CA TYR A 2 0.84 -19.69 -7.21
C TYR A 2 -0.55 -20.14 -7.65
N ALA A 3 -0.69 -21.44 -7.84
CA ALA A 3 -1.98 -22.06 -8.06
C ALA A 3 -2.30 -22.98 -6.88
N GLY A 4 -3.38 -22.68 -6.17
CA GLY A 4 -4.02 -23.66 -5.35
C GLY A 4 -4.27 -23.30 -3.89
N ARG A 5 -5.32 -22.50 -3.67
CA ARG A 5 -6.36 -22.72 -2.65
C ARG A 5 -7.46 -21.65 -2.74
N ALA A 6 -8.14 -21.61 -3.85
CA ALA A 6 -9.46 -21.01 -3.93
C ALA A 6 -10.45 -22.00 -3.32
N GLY A 7 -11.00 -21.71 -2.14
CA GLY A 7 -12.05 -22.56 -1.58
C GLY A 7 -12.17 -22.54 -0.06
N GLN A 8 -11.88 -21.42 0.61
CA GLN A 8 -12.41 -21.22 1.96
C GLN A 8 -13.16 -19.91 1.99
N LYS A 9 -14.48 -19.99 2.18
CA LYS A 9 -15.35 -18.86 2.52
C LYS A 9 -14.68 -18.11 3.66
N GLY A 10 -14.09 -16.93 3.35
CA GLY A 10 -13.32 -16.15 4.29
C GLY A 10 -14.20 -15.64 5.42
N VAL A 11 -14.23 -16.37 6.51
CA VAL A 11 -14.46 -15.77 7.83
C VAL A 11 -13.27 -14.83 8.02
N GLY A 12 -13.48 -13.54 7.76
CA GLY A 12 -12.43 -12.54 7.83
C GLY A 12 -11.79 -12.56 9.20
N MET A 13 -10.53 -12.98 9.25
CA MET A 13 -9.71 -12.98 10.46
C MET A 13 -9.65 -11.53 10.96
N ARG A 14 -10.26 -11.27 12.10
CA ARG A 14 -10.35 -9.94 12.68
C ARG A 14 -9.39 -9.88 13.85
N PHE A 15 -8.41 -9.01 13.77
CA PHE A 15 -7.49 -8.78 14.88
C PHE A 15 -8.03 -7.72 15.81
N ASP A 16 -7.86 -7.93 17.11
CA ASP A 16 -7.98 -6.89 18.12
C ASP A 16 -6.71 -6.01 18.14
N ALA A 17 -6.67 -5.03 19.05
CA ALA A 17 -5.55 -4.08 19.11
C ALA A 17 -4.23 -4.76 19.51
N GLU A 18 -4.28 -5.72 20.42
CA GLU A 18 -3.11 -6.44 20.91
C GLU A 18 -2.57 -7.38 19.84
N GLN A 19 -3.45 -8.09 19.13
CA GLN A 19 -3.11 -8.96 18.01
C GLN A 19 -2.48 -8.18 16.85
N GLU A 20 -3.02 -7.00 16.50
CA GLU A 20 -2.42 -6.12 15.48
C GLU A 20 -0.97 -5.73 15.86
N GLN A 21 -0.75 -5.38 17.13
CA GLN A 21 0.58 -5.03 17.62
C GLN A 21 1.51 -6.23 17.67
N GLN A 22 1.02 -7.38 18.16
CA GLN A 22 1.80 -8.61 18.23
C GLN A 22 2.25 -9.06 16.84
N VAL A 23 1.34 -9.11 15.87
CA VAL A 23 1.67 -9.44 14.48
C VAL A 23 2.66 -8.42 13.91
N GLY A 24 2.47 -7.13 14.17
CA GLY A 24 3.42 -6.09 13.76
C GLY A 24 4.82 -6.29 14.34
N ARG A 25 4.95 -6.68 15.61
CA ARG A 25 6.24 -7.01 16.23
C ARG A 25 6.84 -8.29 15.66
N SER A 26 6.02 -9.31 15.40
CA SER A 26 6.47 -10.54 14.76
C SER A 26 7.03 -10.29 13.35
N ILE A 27 6.39 -9.40 12.57
CA ILE A 27 6.93 -8.95 11.27
C ILE A 27 8.33 -8.34 11.44
N ARG A 28 8.50 -7.45 12.43
CA ARG A 28 9.81 -6.83 12.69
C ARG A 28 10.86 -7.84 13.10
N MET A 29 10.50 -8.82 13.92
CA MET A 29 11.41 -9.88 14.34
C MET A 29 11.85 -10.70 13.13
N ALA A 30 10.94 -11.11 12.26
CA ALA A 30 11.25 -11.84 11.05
C ALA A 30 12.13 -11.03 10.07
N GLU A 31 11.88 -9.72 9.94
CA GLU A 31 12.74 -8.80 9.16
C GLU A 31 14.16 -8.72 9.75
N MET A 32 14.28 -8.69 11.07
CA MET A 32 15.56 -8.65 11.76
C MET A 32 16.31 -9.98 11.58
N CYS A 33 15.65 -11.11 11.78
CA CYS A 33 16.24 -12.43 11.51
C CYS A 33 16.66 -12.59 10.04
N THR A 34 15.88 -12.03 9.09
CA THR A 34 16.27 -12.00 7.67
C THR A 34 17.56 -11.21 7.47
N ARG A 35 17.67 -10.03 8.08
CA ARG A 35 18.88 -9.20 8.01
C ARG A 35 20.07 -9.91 8.61
N ASP A 36 19.91 -10.51 9.79
CA ASP A 36 20.98 -11.21 10.49
C ASP A 36 21.46 -12.43 9.68
N ALA A 37 20.54 -13.15 9.04
CA ALA A 37 20.90 -14.28 8.15
C ALA A 37 21.68 -13.82 6.90
N LEU A 38 21.51 -12.58 6.44
CA LEU A 38 22.25 -12.01 5.31
C LEU A 38 23.61 -11.42 5.70
N PHE A 39 23.86 -11.26 7.01
CA PHE A 39 25.17 -10.82 7.51
C PHE A 39 26.22 -11.89 7.21
N GLY A 40 27.36 -11.48 6.69
CA GLY A 40 28.44 -12.39 6.29
C GLY A 40 28.52 -12.64 4.78
N LEU A 41 27.59 -12.06 4.00
CA LEU A 41 27.70 -11.95 2.54
C LEU A 41 27.97 -10.50 2.16
N ASP A 42 29.17 -10.22 1.66
CA ASP A 42 29.62 -8.86 1.33
C ASP A 42 28.63 -8.15 0.38
N GLU A 43 28.15 -8.86 -0.62
CA GLU A 43 27.22 -8.30 -1.60
C GLU A 43 25.88 -7.91 -0.98
N ALA A 44 25.37 -8.68 -0.03
CA ALA A 44 24.15 -8.35 0.69
C ALA A 44 24.36 -7.16 1.62
N GLU A 45 25.51 -7.11 2.30
CA GLU A 45 25.88 -6.00 3.17
C GLU A 45 25.99 -4.68 2.41
N ILE A 46 26.53 -4.68 1.20
CA ILE A 46 26.61 -3.49 0.34
C ILE A 46 25.21 -2.91 0.11
N ILE A 47 24.19 -3.75 -0.20
CA ILE A 47 22.83 -3.29 -0.40
C ILE A 47 22.21 -2.76 0.91
N LEU A 48 22.41 -3.48 2.02
CA LEU A 48 21.82 -3.13 3.30
C LEU A 48 22.43 -1.87 3.92
N ARG A 49 23.74 -1.64 3.71
CA ARG A 49 24.48 -0.48 4.20
C ARG A 49 24.47 0.71 3.23
N ALA A 50 23.98 0.53 2.00
CA ALA A 50 23.90 1.60 1.01
C ALA A 50 23.17 2.82 1.60
N ARG A 51 23.73 4.01 1.42
CA ARG A 51 23.14 5.25 1.93
C ARG A 51 21.82 5.52 1.18
N PRO A 52 20.67 5.50 1.88
CA PRO A 52 19.39 5.67 1.22
C PRO A 52 19.25 7.10 0.69
N LYS A 53 18.64 7.26 -0.48
CA LYS A 53 18.17 8.55 -0.97
C LYS A 53 17.16 9.13 0.03
N ARG A 54 16.94 10.45 0.00
CA ARG A 54 16.04 11.13 0.95
C ARG A 54 14.64 10.51 1.01
N GLU A 55 14.11 10.07 -0.12
CA GLU A 55 12.80 9.43 -0.27
C GLU A 55 12.75 8.01 0.29
N GLU A 56 13.88 7.33 0.31
CA GLU A 56 14.03 5.95 0.79
C GLU A 56 14.30 5.86 2.30
N ARG A 57 14.46 7.00 2.99
CA ARG A 57 14.69 7.07 4.45
C ARG A 57 13.41 6.81 5.23
N THR A 58 12.62 5.86 4.76
CA THR A 58 11.36 5.44 5.36
C THR A 58 11.44 3.97 5.73
N ARG A 59 10.52 3.52 6.58
CA ARG A 59 10.39 2.10 6.89
C ARG A 59 10.21 1.25 5.62
N ALA A 60 9.37 1.71 4.68
CA ALA A 60 9.19 1.01 3.40
C ALA A 60 10.49 0.86 2.63
N GLY A 61 11.29 1.93 2.51
CA GLY A 61 12.58 1.85 1.83
C GLY A 61 13.58 0.91 2.51
N ALA A 62 13.51 0.76 3.84
CA ALA A 62 14.32 -0.25 4.54
C ALA A 62 13.86 -1.68 4.21
N VAL A 63 12.55 -1.90 4.12
CA VAL A 63 11.97 -3.20 3.71
C VAL A 63 12.29 -3.50 2.25
N ASP A 64 12.21 -2.51 1.37
CA ASP A 64 12.52 -2.65 -0.06
C ASP A 64 14.00 -3.03 -0.28
N ARG A 65 14.93 -2.44 0.49
CA ARG A 65 16.36 -2.83 0.44
C ARG A 65 16.57 -4.25 0.95
N LEU A 66 15.87 -4.65 2.01
CA LEU A 66 15.94 -6.02 2.53
C LEU A 66 15.43 -7.02 1.50
N GLU A 67 14.31 -6.71 0.81
CA GLU A 67 13.79 -7.52 -0.29
C GLU A 67 14.81 -7.65 -1.43
N GLN A 68 15.44 -6.54 -1.85
CA GLN A 68 16.47 -6.54 -2.87
C GLN A 68 17.66 -7.44 -2.48
N ALA A 69 18.12 -7.37 -1.23
CA ALA A 69 19.20 -8.21 -0.73
C ALA A 69 18.80 -9.70 -0.74
N VAL A 70 17.60 -10.05 -0.28
CA VAL A 70 17.09 -11.43 -0.33
C VAL A 70 16.99 -11.94 -1.77
N MET A 71 16.46 -11.13 -2.69
CA MET A 71 16.34 -11.51 -4.10
C MET A 71 17.70 -11.71 -4.75
N MET A 72 18.67 -10.85 -4.44
CA MET A 72 20.04 -11.00 -4.93
C MET A 72 20.67 -12.29 -4.45
N VAL A 73 20.58 -12.60 -3.14
CA VAL A 73 21.15 -13.83 -2.57
C VAL A 73 20.46 -15.09 -3.11
N ARG A 74 19.13 -15.05 -3.31
CA ARG A 74 18.38 -16.12 -3.99
C ARG A 74 18.91 -16.39 -5.41
N ASN A 75 19.24 -15.32 -6.14
CA ASN A 75 19.79 -15.43 -7.49
C ASN A 75 21.25 -15.94 -7.49
N MET A 76 22.06 -15.51 -6.53
CA MET A 76 23.41 -16.03 -6.34
C MET A 76 23.41 -17.53 -6.03
N ALA A 77 22.55 -17.96 -5.11
CA ALA A 77 22.42 -19.37 -4.73
C ALA A 77 22.01 -20.29 -5.88
N LYS A 78 21.32 -19.77 -6.91
CA LYS A 78 20.98 -20.51 -8.15
C LYS A 78 22.16 -20.65 -9.10
N ARG A 79 23.12 -19.73 -9.05
CA ARG A 79 24.26 -19.64 -9.99
C ARG A 79 25.54 -20.25 -9.43
N THR A 80 25.65 -20.32 -8.11
CA THR A 80 26.82 -20.86 -7.42
C THR A 80 26.57 -22.26 -6.91
N ASN A 81 27.66 -23.05 -6.79
CA ASN A 81 27.62 -24.35 -6.12
C ASN A 81 28.08 -24.27 -4.64
N ASP A 82 28.35 -23.07 -4.15
CA ASP A 82 28.80 -22.85 -2.79
C ASP A 82 27.71 -23.24 -1.77
N PRO A 83 27.97 -24.19 -0.88
CA PRO A 83 27.02 -24.66 0.12
C PRO A 83 26.70 -23.58 1.18
N GLU A 84 27.65 -22.69 1.50
CA GLU A 84 27.44 -21.59 2.44
C GLU A 84 26.42 -20.57 1.90
N VAL A 85 26.61 -20.12 0.66
CA VAL A 85 25.69 -19.20 0.01
C VAL A 85 24.28 -19.81 -0.09
N LYS A 86 24.18 -21.11 -0.40
CA LYS A 86 22.90 -21.82 -0.44
C LYS A 86 22.23 -21.88 0.94
N ALA A 87 22.99 -22.17 2.00
CA ALA A 87 22.46 -22.22 3.36
C ALA A 87 21.93 -20.85 3.81
N ILE A 88 22.68 -19.78 3.59
CA ILE A 88 22.29 -18.39 3.87
C ILE A 88 21.03 -18.02 3.08
N ALA A 89 20.97 -18.35 1.78
CA ALA A 89 19.81 -18.08 0.94
C ALA A 89 18.54 -18.77 1.45
N VAL A 90 18.65 -20.03 1.91
CA VAL A 90 17.51 -20.77 2.48
C VAL A 90 17.05 -20.13 3.79
N GLN A 91 17.95 -19.80 4.68
CA GLN A 91 17.63 -19.21 5.98
C GLN A 91 17.02 -17.82 5.82
N ALA A 92 17.64 -16.94 5.06
CA ALA A 92 17.12 -15.59 4.80
C ALA A 92 15.76 -15.64 4.10
N SER A 93 15.59 -16.56 3.13
CA SER A 93 14.30 -16.75 2.45
C SER A 93 13.20 -17.20 3.39
N ARG A 94 13.47 -18.11 4.31
CA ARG A 94 12.48 -18.60 5.28
C ARG A 94 11.94 -17.46 6.15
N HIS A 95 12.83 -16.66 6.73
CA HIS A 95 12.41 -15.54 7.57
C HIS A 95 11.72 -14.44 6.77
N TRP A 96 12.16 -14.17 5.53
CA TRP A 96 11.50 -13.24 4.65
C TRP A 96 10.08 -13.68 4.29
N ASP A 97 9.91 -14.94 3.91
CA ASP A 97 8.61 -15.51 3.54
C ASP A 97 7.64 -15.53 4.75
N GLU A 98 8.18 -15.73 5.97
CA GLU A 98 7.42 -15.58 7.22
C GLU A 98 6.95 -14.13 7.41
N ALA A 99 7.83 -13.14 7.22
CA ALA A 99 7.47 -11.73 7.30
C ALA A 99 6.38 -11.36 6.28
N GLU A 100 6.49 -11.85 5.04
CA GLU A 100 5.48 -11.62 4.00
C GLU A 100 4.14 -12.28 4.34
N ALA A 101 4.14 -13.50 4.87
CA ALA A 101 2.93 -14.18 5.32
C ALA A 101 2.22 -13.42 6.45
N LEU A 102 2.97 -12.91 7.41
CA LEU A 102 2.44 -12.09 8.51
C LEU A 102 1.89 -10.75 8.00
N ARG A 103 2.56 -10.08 7.05
CA ARG A 103 2.06 -8.85 6.41
C ARG A 103 0.75 -9.11 5.70
N TRP A 104 0.67 -10.24 4.99
CA TRP A 104 -0.55 -10.65 4.32
C TRP A 104 -1.70 -10.87 5.33
N GLN A 105 -1.45 -11.58 6.44
CA GLN A 105 -2.45 -11.79 7.50
C GLN A 105 -2.92 -10.46 8.09
N LEU A 106 -1.99 -9.54 8.40
CA LEU A 106 -2.30 -8.21 8.90
C LEU A 106 -3.16 -7.41 7.91
N ALA A 107 -2.83 -7.43 6.61
CA ALA A 107 -3.61 -6.78 5.57
C ALA A 107 -5.03 -7.38 5.47
N MET A 108 -5.15 -8.70 5.50
CA MET A 108 -6.45 -9.39 5.41
C MET A 108 -7.35 -9.11 6.62
N SER A 109 -6.80 -8.89 7.81
CA SER A 109 -7.57 -8.53 9.00
C SER A 109 -8.35 -7.21 8.83
N ALA A 110 -7.85 -6.31 7.98
CA ALA A 110 -8.46 -5.00 7.68
C ALA A 110 -9.36 -4.98 6.42
N MET A 111 -9.54 -6.09 5.72
CA MET A 111 -10.30 -6.16 4.46
C MET A 111 -11.74 -5.62 4.59
N ARG A 112 -12.36 -5.80 5.77
CA ARG A 112 -13.71 -5.28 6.01
C ARG A 112 -13.78 -3.75 5.94
N ILE A 113 -12.72 -3.08 6.41
CA ILE A 113 -12.63 -1.60 6.37
C ILE A 113 -12.47 -1.16 4.93
N ALA A 114 -11.61 -1.83 4.18
CA ALA A 114 -11.40 -1.59 2.77
C ALA A 114 -12.72 -1.66 1.97
N ARG A 115 -13.48 -2.75 2.10
CA ARG A 115 -14.81 -2.88 1.48
C ARG A 115 -15.77 -1.77 1.90
N GLY A 116 -15.73 -1.35 3.17
CA GLY A 116 -16.55 -0.24 3.65
C GLY A 116 -16.19 1.11 3.02
N GLU A 117 -14.93 1.35 2.72
CA GLU A 117 -14.50 2.56 1.99
C GLU A 117 -14.80 2.44 0.48
N ALA A 118 -14.65 1.24 -0.13
CA ALA A 118 -15.00 0.99 -1.52
C ALA A 118 -16.47 1.35 -1.81
N ARG A 119 -17.40 0.89 -0.96
CA ARG A 119 -18.83 1.22 -1.11
C ARG A 119 -19.12 2.71 -1.11
N LYS A 120 -18.36 3.50 -0.34
CA LYS A 120 -18.56 4.96 -0.27
C LYS A 120 -18.03 5.68 -1.50
N LEU A 121 -17.04 5.09 -2.17
CA LEU A 121 -16.36 5.68 -3.33
C LEU A 121 -16.82 5.08 -4.66
N ALA A 122 -17.60 3.99 -4.63
CA ALA A 122 -18.18 3.40 -5.83
C ALA A 122 -19.04 4.41 -6.57
N CYS A 123 -18.83 4.51 -7.88
CA CYS A 123 -19.51 5.46 -8.75
C CYS A 123 -19.59 4.90 -10.18
N SER A 124 -20.21 5.65 -11.08
CA SER A 124 -20.34 5.26 -12.50
C SER A 124 -19.00 5.08 -13.21
N LEU A 125 -17.90 5.61 -12.66
CA LEU A 125 -16.57 5.50 -13.26
C LEU A 125 -15.86 4.18 -12.88
N MET A 126 -16.19 3.58 -11.73
CA MET A 126 -15.55 2.35 -11.25
C MET A 126 -16.50 1.61 -10.31
N ALA A 127 -16.72 0.32 -10.57
CA ALA A 127 -17.56 -0.54 -9.76
C ALA A 127 -16.93 -0.82 -8.37
N GLU A 128 -17.75 -1.26 -7.40
CA GLU A 128 -17.27 -1.61 -6.05
C GLU A 128 -16.20 -2.72 -6.11
N GLU A 129 -16.40 -3.71 -6.99
CA GLU A 129 -15.51 -4.86 -7.14
C GLU A 129 -14.10 -4.45 -7.58
N ASP A 130 -14.00 -3.50 -8.52
CA ASP A 130 -12.72 -2.99 -9.02
C ASP A 130 -12.01 -2.18 -7.94
N LEU A 131 -12.75 -1.36 -7.19
CA LEU A 131 -12.21 -0.62 -6.04
C LEU A 131 -11.70 -1.56 -4.95
N VAL A 132 -12.37 -2.69 -4.70
CA VAL A 132 -11.92 -3.69 -3.74
C VAL A 132 -10.59 -4.33 -4.15
N GLN A 133 -10.32 -4.50 -5.45
CA GLN A 133 -9.01 -4.98 -5.92
C GLN A 133 -7.90 -3.95 -5.66
N GLU A 134 -8.20 -2.68 -5.90
CA GLU A 134 -7.26 -1.59 -5.58
C GLU A 134 -7.00 -1.44 -4.08
N ASP A 135 -8.02 -1.70 -3.26
CA ASP A 135 -7.90 -1.72 -1.79
C ASP A 135 -6.89 -2.71 -1.29
N TYR A 136 -6.86 -3.88 -1.93
CA TYR A 136 -5.91 -4.93 -1.58
C TYR A 136 -4.47 -4.42 -1.69
N ILE A 137 -4.16 -3.70 -2.76
CA ILE A 137 -2.85 -3.07 -2.96
C ILE A 137 -2.58 -2.02 -1.86
N GLY A 138 -3.58 -1.24 -1.52
CA GLY A 138 -3.51 -0.25 -0.44
C GLY A 138 -3.21 -0.87 0.93
N LEU A 139 -3.89 -1.97 1.25
CA LEU A 139 -3.68 -2.72 2.50
C LEU A 139 -2.28 -3.32 2.61
N LEU A 140 -1.77 -3.92 1.52
CA LEU A 140 -0.41 -4.47 1.50
C LEU A 140 0.65 -3.36 1.67
N ARG A 141 0.47 -2.21 1.02
CA ARG A 141 1.34 -1.05 1.20
C ARG A 141 1.31 -0.52 2.64
N ALA A 142 0.13 -0.51 3.27
CA ALA A 142 -0.01 -0.15 4.68
C ALA A 142 0.73 -1.13 5.58
N ALA A 143 0.58 -2.44 5.37
CA ALA A 143 1.24 -3.47 6.17
C ALA A 143 2.77 -3.39 6.10
N ARG A 144 3.34 -3.06 4.93
CA ARG A 144 4.80 -2.85 4.77
C ARG A 144 5.34 -1.65 5.55
N ARG A 145 4.49 -0.67 5.85
CA ARG A 145 4.86 0.59 6.51
C ARG A 145 4.41 0.70 7.94
N PHE A 146 3.59 -0.23 8.38
CA PHE A 146 3.02 -0.21 9.72
C PHE A 146 4.10 -0.29 10.80
N ASP A 147 3.96 0.57 11.79
CA ASP A 147 4.81 0.64 12.96
C ASP A 147 3.98 0.36 14.21
N PRO A 148 4.12 -0.85 14.82
CA PRO A 148 3.33 -1.24 15.98
C PRO A 148 3.64 -0.41 17.21
N ASP A 149 4.85 0.19 17.32
CA ASP A 149 5.28 0.92 18.51
C ASP A 149 4.74 2.36 18.56
N ARG A 150 4.05 2.81 17.51
CA ARG A 150 3.38 4.12 17.49
C ARG A 150 2.07 4.19 18.26
N GLY A 151 1.58 3.08 18.81
CA GLY A 151 0.33 3.03 19.56
C GLY A 151 -0.95 3.24 18.74
N ILE A 152 -0.84 3.33 17.40
CA ILE A 152 -1.99 3.50 16.51
C ILE A 152 -2.41 2.13 16.00
N ARG A 153 -3.72 1.86 15.94
CA ARG A 153 -4.25 0.63 15.37
C ARG A 153 -3.94 0.52 13.89
N PHE A 154 -3.60 -0.70 13.43
CA PHE A 154 -3.38 -0.96 12.01
C PHE A 154 -4.59 -0.58 11.16
N THR A 155 -5.78 -0.91 11.60
CA THR A 155 -7.04 -0.59 10.92
C THR A 155 -7.24 0.92 10.69
N THR A 156 -6.84 1.76 11.66
CA THR A 156 -6.89 3.23 11.52
C THR A 156 -5.86 3.72 10.51
N TYR A 157 -4.65 3.20 10.59
CA TYR A 157 -3.56 3.53 9.67
C TYR A 157 -3.85 3.09 8.23
N ALA A 158 -4.34 1.86 8.05
CA ALA A 158 -4.63 1.27 6.75
C ALA A 158 -5.73 2.02 6.00
N ARG A 159 -6.72 2.60 6.69
CA ARG A 159 -7.80 3.37 6.06
C ARG A 159 -7.29 4.50 5.18
N TRP A 160 -6.23 5.20 5.61
CA TRP A 160 -5.62 6.26 4.82
C TRP A 160 -5.00 5.75 3.51
N TRP A 161 -4.31 4.61 3.59
CA TRP A 161 -3.68 3.99 2.42
C TRP A 161 -4.68 3.47 1.42
N VAL A 162 -5.72 2.82 1.92
CA VAL A 162 -6.83 2.32 1.13
C VAL A 162 -7.50 3.48 0.39
N ARG A 163 -7.91 4.52 1.11
CA ARG A 163 -8.56 5.68 0.51
C ARG A 163 -7.68 6.39 -0.52
N ALA A 164 -6.39 6.56 -0.22
CA ALA A 164 -5.46 7.16 -1.16
C ALA A 164 -5.27 6.30 -2.43
N GLN A 165 -5.25 4.97 -2.30
CA GLN A 165 -5.12 4.06 -3.43
C GLN A 165 -6.37 4.09 -4.31
N MET A 166 -7.57 3.99 -3.73
CA MET A 166 -8.83 4.09 -4.48
C MET A 166 -8.98 5.42 -5.22
N THR A 167 -8.68 6.53 -4.53
CA THR A 167 -8.73 7.85 -5.15
C THR A 167 -7.81 7.92 -6.37
N ARG A 168 -6.60 7.37 -6.25
CA ARG A 168 -5.65 7.31 -7.36
C ARG A 168 -6.15 6.39 -8.48
N ALA A 169 -6.77 5.25 -8.16
CA ALA A 169 -7.36 4.35 -9.15
C ALA A 169 -8.49 5.03 -9.93
N LEU A 170 -9.39 5.72 -9.24
CA LEU A 170 -10.45 6.53 -9.87
C LEU A 170 -9.89 7.61 -10.81
N GLU A 171 -8.80 8.26 -10.45
CA GLU A 171 -8.15 9.28 -11.27
C GLU A 171 -7.47 8.70 -12.52
N THR A 172 -6.89 7.51 -12.41
CA THR A 172 -6.06 6.92 -13.48
C THR A 172 -6.81 5.94 -14.35
N ALA A 173 -7.65 5.08 -13.78
CA ALA A 173 -8.31 3.98 -14.47
C ALA A 173 -9.83 4.19 -14.62
N GLY A 174 -10.45 5.06 -13.83
CA GLY A 174 -11.89 5.30 -13.88
C GLY A 174 -12.37 6.07 -15.12
N ARG A 175 -11.48 6.55 -15.98
CA ARG A 175 -11.85 7.31 -17.18
C ARG A 175 -11.28 6.67 -18.43
N MET A 176 -12.11 6.60 -19.51
CA MET A 176 -11.68 6.12 -20.82
C MET A 176 -10.53 6.98 -21.39
N VAL A 177 -10.57 8.30 -21.18
CA VAL A 177 -9.47 9.22 -21.51
C VAL A 177 -8.87 9.75 -20.20
N ARG A 178 -7.61 9.45 -19.98
CA ARG A 178 -6.87 9.90 -18.80
C ARG A 178 -6.71 11.42 -18.77
N LEU A 179 -7.13 12.05 -17.68
CA LEU A 179 -6.89 13.47 -17.46
C LEU A 179 -5.57 13.70 -16.70
N PRO A 180 -4.84 14.79 -16.99
CA PRO A 180 -3.73 15.24 -16.15
C PRO A 180 -4.21 15.50 -14.71
N GLY A 181 -3.36 15.27 -13.70
CA GLY A 181 -3.72 15.44 -12.29
C GLY A 181 -4.26 16.82 -11.95
N GLY A 182 -3.67 17.88 -12.53
CA GLY A 182 -4.17 19.24 -12.36
C GLY A 182 -5.59 19.47 -12.89
N ALA A 183 -5.96 18.83 -14.00
CA ALA A 183 -7.31 18.90 -14.55
C ALA A 183 -8.33 18.15 -13.68
N VAL A 184 -7.92 17.04 -13.06
CA VAL A 184 -8.77 16.31 -12.10
C VAL A 184 -9.05 17.15 -10.86
N GLU A 185 -8.04 17.85 -10.36
CA GLU A 185 -8.18 18.74 -9.19
C GLU A 185 -9.10 19.94 -9.50
N GLN A 186 -8.92 20.55 -10.67
CA GLN A 186 -9.80 21.62 -11.14
C GLN A 186 -11.25 21.14 -11.26
N LEU A 187 -11.48 19.96 -11.84
CA LEU A 187 -12.82 19.39 -11.94
C LEU A 187 -13.47 19.14 -10.58
N ARG A 188 -12.70 18.67 -9.61
CA ARG A 188 -13.19 18.49 -8.23
C ARG A 188 -13.56 19.81 -7.56
N ASN A 189 -12.75 20.83 -7.77
CA ASN A 189 -13.02 22.16 -7.23
C ASN A 189 -14.30 22.74 -7.84
N LEU A 190 -14.48 22.56 -9.15
CA LEU A 190 -15.68 22.93 -9.87
C LEU A 190 -16.92 22.23 -9.29
N GLN A 191 -16.89 20.92 -9.15
CA GLN A 191 -18.00 20.14 -8.59
C GLN A 191 -18.36 20.60 -7.17
N ARG A 192 -17.36 20.85 -6.30
CA ARG A 192 -17.61 21.33 -4.94
C ARG A 192 -18.18 22.74 -4.90
N ALA A 193 -17.80 23.61 -5.84
CA ALA A 193 -18.38 24.94 -5.94
C ALA A 193 -19.85 24.87 -6.38
N MET A 194 -20.15 24.06 -7.39
CA MET A 194 -21.53 23.81 -7.83
C MET A 194 -22.39 23.24 -6.69
N GLU A 195 -21.91 22.17 -5.98
CA GLU A 195 -22.62 21.60 -4.83
C GLU A 195 -22.90 22.62 -3.72
N ARG A 196 -21.99 23.59 -3.47
CA ARG A 196 -22.19 24.64 -2.48
C ARG A 196 -23.26 25.63 -2.91
N LEU A 197 -23.26 26.02 -4.18
CA LEU A 197 -24.26 26.94 -4.74
C LEU A 197 -25.65 26.29 -4.76
N ASP A 198 -25.72 25.00 -5.15
CA ASP A 198 -26.95 24.19 -5.09
C ASP A 198 -27.52 24.10 -3.67
N GLN A 199 -26.66 23.82 -2.67
CA GLN A 199 -27.08 23.76 -1.25
C GLN A 199 -27.53 25.11 -0.71
N ALA A 200 -26.98 26.21 -1.25
CA ALA A 200 -27.40 27.56 -0.88
C ALA A 200 -28.70 27.98 -1.59
N GLY A 201 -29.23 27.18 -2.52
CA GLY A 201 -30.44 27.51 -3.29
C GLY A 201 -30.25 28.70 -4.23
N ILE A 202 -29.03 28.96 -4.68
CA ILE A 202 -28.68 30.07 -5.57
C ILE A 202 -28.66 29.53 -6.99
N ASP A 203 -29.45 30.14 -7.88
CA ASP A 203 -29.28 29.90 -9.31
C ASP A 203 -27.97 30.52 -9.77
N TYR A 204 -27.08 29.71 -10.33
CA TYR A 204 -25.74 30.13 -10.72
C TYR A 204 -25.49 29.95 -12.22
N THR A 205 -24.64 30.78 -12.75
CA THR A 205 -24.08 30.66 -14.10
C THR A 205 -22.68 30.03 -14.05
N LEU A 206 -22.15 29.64 -15.18
CA LEU A 206 -20.76 29.20 -15.29
C LEU A 206 -19.76 30.29 -14.82
N GLU A 207 -20.15 31.55 -14.93
CA GLU A 207 -19.35 32.70 -14.50
C GLU A 207 -19.25 32.77 -12.97
N ASP A 208 -20.34 32.51 -12.28
CA ASP A 208 -20.39 32.48 -10.82
C ASP A 208 -19.55 31.35 -10.25
N VAL A 209 -19.60 30.19 -10.89
CA VAL A 209 -18.77 29.05 -10.51
C VAL A 209 -17.28 29.33 -10.78
N ALA A 210 -16.93 29.95 -11.89
CA ALA A 210 -15.55 30.34 -12.21
C ALA A 210 -15.01 31.38 -11.20
N ALA A 211 -15.83 32.34 -10.80
CA ALA A 211 -15.48 33.35 -9.78
C ALA A 211 -15.25 32.69 -8.41
N GLU A 212 -16.11 31.76 -8.02
CA GLU A 212 -15.98 31.00 -6.74
C GLU A 212 -14.68 30.19 -6.65
N ILE A 213 -14.17 29.68 -7.79
CA ILE A 213 -12.95 28.87 -7.86
C ILE A 213 -11.70 29.74 -8.11
N GLY A 214 -11.89 31.04 -8.47
CA GLY A 214 -10.78 31.92 -8.80
C GLY A 214 -10.10 31.61 -10.14
N ILE A 215 -10.83 31.02 -11.09
CA ILE A 215 -10.31 30.71 -12.44
C ILE A 215 -10.75 31.86 -13.39
N ASP A 216 -9.74 32.47 -14.04
CA ASP A 216 -10.02 33.48 -15.08
C ASP A 216 -10.53 32.78 -16.36
N LYS A 217 -11.56 33.38 -17.00
CA LYS A 217 -12.23 32.90 -18.22
C LYS A 217 -11.30 32.69 -19.43
N GLN A 218 -10.07 33.15 -19.39
CA GLN A 218 -9.14 33.17 -20.52
C GLN A 218 -8.12 32.02 -20.53
N ARG A 219 -8.34 30.97 -19.72
CA ARG A 219 -7.42 29.79 -19.72
C ARG A 219 -8.12 28.50 -20.08
#